data_03094e48cdbf24410b6ab4a29a531f31
#
_entry.id   03094e48cdbf24410b6ab4a29a531f31
#
_cell.length_a   1.000
_cell.length_b   1.000
_cell.length_c   1.000
_cell.angle_alpha   90.00
_cell.angle_beta   90.00
_cell.angle_gamma   90.00
#
_symmetry.space_group_name_H-M   'P 1'
#
loop_
_entity.id
_entity.type
_entity.pdbx_description
1 polymer ?
#
loop_
_entity_poly.entity_id
_entity_poly.type
_entity_poly.pdbx_seq_one_letter_code
_entity_poly.pdbx_strand_id
1 'polypeptide(L)' 'MRKLPWIALLAIGASAVLAQPKLSDHAKKDIERHRAMAVAHEEAARCLESGRPEAECVKALQQRCKGLAIGKYCGMKHEH' A
#
# COMPACT_ATOMS: atom_id res chain seq x y z
N MET A 1 -44.26 -29.66 7.22
CA MET A 1 -43.72 -29.41 7.01
C MET A 1 -42.88 -29.32 6.25
N ARG A 2 -42.56 -28.99 5.87
CA ARG A 2 -41.93 -28.83 5.09
C ARG A 2 -40.89 -28.38 4.86
N LYS A 3 -40.20 -28.30 4.44
CA LYS A 3 -39.22 -27.96 4.17
C LYS A 3 -38.68 -27.46 3.26
N LEU A 4 -38.09 -26.99 2.95
CA LEU A 4 -37.63 -26.44 2.10
C LEU A 4 -36.45 -26.43 1.71
N PRO A 5 -36.04 -26.37 1.16
CA PRO A 5 -34.99 -26.41 0.72
C PRO A 5 -34.38 -25.52 0.25
N TRP A 6 -33.95 -25.19 0.07
CA TRP A 6 -33.43 -24.29 -0.34
C TRP A 6 -32.29 -24.26 -0.95
N ILE A 7 -31.95 -24.02 -1.36
CA ILE A 7 -31.09 -23.89 -1.99
C ILE A 7 -30.19 -23.19 -2.22
N ALA A 8 -29.73 -22.98 -2.25
CA ALA A 8 -28.87 -22.35 -2.36
C ALA A 8 -28.18 -22.12 -3.36
N LEU A 9 -27.91 -21.94 -3.80
CA LEU A 9 -27.29 -21.66 -4.61
C LEU A 9 -26.34 -21.15 -5.00
N LEU A 10 -25.76 -20.94 -5.16
CA LEU A 10 -24.92 -20.50 -5.48
C LEU A 10 -24.28 -20.15 -6.25
N ALA A 11 -23.98 -19.82 -6.69
CA ALA A 11 -23.51 -19.35 -7.43
C ALA A 11 -22.51 -19.06 -7.80
N ILE A 12 -21.97 -18.96 -7.92
CA ILE A 12 -21.06 -18.68 -8.21
C ILE A 12 -20.41 -18.32 -9.00
N GLY A 13 -20.19 -17.84 -9.23
CA GLY A 13 -19.66 -17.27 -9.81
C GLY A 13 -18.59 -17.38 -10.37
N ALA A 14 -18.39 -17.57 -11.01
CA ALA A 14 -17.41 -17.80 -11.61
C ALA A 14 -16.69 -16.90 -11.99
N SER A 15 -16.08 -16.57 -11.58
CA SER A 15 -15.35 -15.75 -11.94
C SER A 15 -14.56 -16.01 -12.94
N ALA A 16 -14.62 -15.47 -13.76
CA ALA A 16 -13.81 -15.61 -14.74
C ALA A 16 -12.56 -15.23 -14.35
N VAL A 17 -11.76 -16.00 -14.42
CA VAL A 17 -10.54 -15.64 -14.19
C VAL A 17 -10.02 -15.15 -15.38
N LEU A 18 -9.88 -13.96 -15.54
CA LEU A 18 -9.25 -13.46 -16.66
C LEU A 18 -7.81 -13.65 -16.52
N ALA A 19 -7.19 -14.08 -17.48
CA ALA A 19 -5.77 -14.16 -17.51
C ALA A 19 -5.25 -12.77 -17.33
N GLN A 20 -4.47 -12.54 -16.35
CA GLN A 20 -3.87 -11.26 -16.15
C GLN A 20 -2.68 -11.09 -17.05
N PRO A 21 -2.50 -9.92 -17.60
CA PRO A 21 -1.32 -9.69 -18.39
C PRO A 21 -0.08 -9.90 -17.57
N LYS A 22 0.93 -10.40 -18.19
CA LYS A 22 2.19 -10.58 -17.54
C LYS A 22 2.78 -9.23 -17.24
N LEU A 23 3.19 -9.02 -16.04
CA LEU A 23 3.80 -7.76 -15.65
C LEU A 23 5.21 -7.65 -16.20
N SER A 24 5.55 -6.48 -16.68
CA SER A 24 6.92 -6.22 -17.09
C SER A 24 7.82 -6.13 -15.88
N ASP A 25 9.12 -6.25 -16.09
CA ASP A 25 10.08 -6.11 -14.99
C ASP A 25 10.02 -4.71 -14.40
N HIS A 26 9.81 -3.70 -15.24
CA HIS A 26 9.66 -2.33 -14.73
C HIS A 26 8.44 -2.22 -13.83
N ALA A 27 7.31 -2.81 -14.25
CA ALA A 27 6.11 -2.75 -13.43
C ALA A 27 6.31 -3.45 -12.10
N LYS A 28 7.00 -4.58 -12.11
CA LYS A 28 7.25 -5.30 -10.87
C LYS A 28 8.09 -4.48 -9.91
N LYS A 29 9.10 -3.81 -10.42
CA LYS A 29 9.93 -2.95 -9.58
C LYS A 29 9.16 -1.75 -9.06
N ASP A 30 8.30 -1.19 -9.88
CA ASP A 30 7.50 -0.07 -9.45
C ASP A 30 6.52 -0.47 -8.35
N ILE A 31 5.95 -1.65 -8.45
CA ILE A 31 5.08 -2.16 -7.40
C ILE A 31 5.83 -2.24 -6.08
N GLU A 32 7.04 -2.79 -6.12
CA GLU A 32 7.86 -2.89 -4.91
C GLU A 32 8.16 -1.53 -4.32
N ARG A 33 8.50 -0.58 -5.18
CA ARG A 33 8.82 0.77 -4.72
C ARG A 33 7.61 1.46 -4.12
N HIS A 34 6.45 1.31 -4.76
CA HIS A 34 5.23 1.88 -4.20
C HIS A 34 4.92 1.30 -2.83
N ARG A 35 5.10 0.01 -2.67
CA ARG A 35 4.83 -0.62 -1.38
C ARG A 35 5.84 -0.19 -0.32
N ALA A 36 7.10 -0.06 -0.71
CA ALA A 36 8.12 0.40 0.23
C ALA A 36 7.84 1.83 0.67
N MET A 37 7.39 2.69 -0.26
CA MET A 37 7.03 4.05 0.08
C MET A 37 5.81 4.09 1.00
N ALA A 38 4.85 3.22 0.76
CA ALA A 38 3.67 3.15 1.62
C ALA A 38 4.05 2.80 3.05
N VAL A 39 4.95 1.84 3.22
CA VAL A 39 5.43 1.47 4.55
C VAL A 39 6.17 2.63 5.19
N ALA A 40 7.04 3.30 4.43
CA ALA A 40 7.81 4.42 4.96
C ALA A 40 6.89 5.54 5.44
N HIS A 41 5.85 5.85 4.67
CA HIS A 41 4.91 6.89 5.06
C HIS A 41 4.06 6.47 6.25
N GLU A 42 3.67 5.21 6.32
CA GLU A 42 2.91 4.74 7.46
C GLU A 42 3.73 4.86 8.75
N GLU A 43 5.00 4.54 8.68
CA GLU A 43 5.86 4.67 9.84
C GLU A 43 6.08 6.13 10.23
N ALA A 44 6.16 7.01 9.23
CA ALA A 44 6.27 8.44 9.54
C ALA A 44 5.01 8.94 10.25
N ALA A 45 3.84 8.48 9.79
CA ALA A 45 2.59 8.86 10.43
C ALA A 45 2.56 8.40 11.89
N ARG A 46 2.96 7.16 12.13
CA ARG A 46 3.00 6.64 13.50
C ARG A 46 3.98 7.39 14.38
N CYS A 47 5.12 7.75 13.81
CA CYS A 47 6.12 8.53 14.53
C CYS A 47 5.52 9.86 14.97
N LEU A 48 4.85 10.56 14.06
CA LEU A 48 4.24 11.84 14.39
C LEU A 48 3.11 11.70 15.40
N GLU A 49 2.30 10.67 15.24
CA GLU A 49 1.21 10.40 16.19
C GLU A 49 1.71 10.14 17.59
N SER A 50 2.90 9.58 17.73
CA SER A 50 3.45 9.28 19.02
C SER A 50 3.96 10.51 19.75
N GLY A 51 3.96 11.66 19.10
CA GLY A 51 4.41 12.89 19.73
C GLY A 51 5.90 13.12 19.62
N ARG A 52 6.61 12.32 18.86
CA ARG A 52 8.05 12.54 18.68
C ARG A 52 8.27 13.79 17.84
N PRO A 53 9.41 14.44 17.99
CA PRO A 53 9.67 15.66 17.24
C PRO A 53 9.57 15.42 15.75
N GLU A 54 8.91 16.34 15.07
CA GLU A 54 8.72 16.24 13.63
C GLU A 54 10.04 16.03 12.88
N ALA A 55 11.06 16.79 13.28
CA ALA A 55 12.36 16.67 12.62
C ALA A 55 12.92 15.26 12.69
N GLU A 56 12.69 14.58 13.81
CA GLU A 56 13.15 13.22 13.98
C GLU A 56 12.38 12.26 13.08
N CYS A 57 11.08 12.45 13.00
CA CYS A 57 10.24 11.61 12.16
C CYS A 57 10.57 11.81 10.68
N VAL A 58 10.83 13.05 10.27
CA VAL A 58 11.20 13.34 8.89
C VAL A 58 12.56 12.74 8.56
N LYS A 59 13.50 12.81 9.49
CA LYS A 59 14.81 12.22 9.26
C LYS A 59 14.72 10.71 9.04
N ALA A 60 13.91 10.04 9.84
CA ALA A 60 13.71 8.62 9.67
C ALA A 60 13.05 8.30 8.32
N LEU A 61 12.09 9.12 7.93
CA LEU A 61 11.43 8.97 6.64
C LEU A 61 12.43 9.10 5.49
N GLN A 62 13.29 10.10 5.56
CA GLN A 62 14.30 10.30 4.53
C GLN A 62 15.21 9.08 4.38
N GLN A 63 15.59 8.50 5.48
CA GLN A 63 16.44 7.34 5.45
C GLN A 63 15.76 6.14 4.82
N ARG A 64 14.49 5.94 5.14
CA ARG A 64 13.75 4.83 4.57
C ARG A 64 13.46 5.00 3.10
N CYS A 65 13.33 6.22 2.65
CA CYS A 65 12.99 6.51 1.26
C CYS A 65 14.18 6.71 0.36
N LYS A 66 15.37 6.49 0.86
CA LYS A 66 16.56 6.67 0.06
C LYS A 66 16.49 5.83 -1.18
N GLY A 67 16.60 6.48 -2.32
CA GLY A 67 16.53 5.79 -3.60
C GLY A 67 15.14 5.42 -4.08
N LEU A 68 14.10 5.76 -3.31
CA LEU A 68 12.73 5.43 -3.69
C LEU A 68 11.96 6.61 -4.23
N ALA A 69 12.19 7.78 -3.68
CA ALA A 69 11.42 8.95 -4.07
C ALA A 69 12.29 10.19 -4.07
N ILE A 70 11.78 11.22 -4.69
CA ILE A 70 12.47 12.49 -4.80
C ILE A 70 12.02 13.40 -3.66
N GLY A 71 12.93 14.15 -3.14
CA GLY A 71 12.65 15.17 -2.12
C GLY A 71 12.73 14.65 -0.72
N LYS A 72 12.71 15.58 0.23
CA LYS A 72 12.90 15.28 1.63
C LYS A 72 11.76 14.53 2.28
N TYR A 73 10.58 14.61 1.71
CA TYR A 73 9.40 14.04 2.33
C TYR A 73 8.89 12.83 1.58
N CYS A 74 9.79 12.13 0.91
CA CYS A 74 9.47 10.88 0.21
C CYS A 74 8.33 11.10 -0.80
N GLY A 75 8.44 12.15 -1.57
CA GLY A 75 7.45 12.46 -2.59
C GLY A 75 6.20 13.17 -2.09
N MET A 76 6.07 13.33 -0.78
CA MET A 76 4.88 13.95 -0.22
C MET A 76 5.00 15.49 -0.21
N LYS A 77 3.88 16.15 -0.45
CA LYS A 77 3.82 17.57 -0.27
C LYS A 77 3.77 17.87 1.22
N HIS A 78 4.70 18.66 1.70
CA HIS A 78 4.78 18.95 3.13
C HIS A 78 4.04 20.24 3.46
N GLU A 79 3.24 20.20 4.52
CA GLU A 79 2.56 21.39 5.00
C GLU A 79 3.26 21.89 6.24
N HIS A 80 3.34 23.18 6.39
CA HIS A 80 3.96 23.76 7.57
C HIS A 80 2.93 24.08 8.62
#